data_73734429e8cce1a9770d49e76fda4bd9
#
_entry.id   73734429e8cce1a9770d49e76fda4bd9
#
_cell.length_a   1.000
_cell.length_b   1.000
_cell.length_c   1.000
_cell.angle_alpha   90.00
_cell.angle_beta   90.00
_cell.angle_gamma   90.00
#
_symmetry.space_group_name_H-M   'P 1'
#
loop_
_entity.id
_entity.type
_entity.pdbx_description
1 polymer ?
#
loop_
_entity_poly.entity_id
_entity_poly.type
_entity_poly.pdbx_seq_one_letter_code
_entity_poly.pdbx_strand_id
1 'polypeptide(L)'
;MARKLREQEDALKRHANAAIQAKDESIQSVINAAAEAQKIEQEAEIKSATERIERETKAKFEAEFATSSAEEKAKFAAEMESKVAAMEQMVDRLKKMEQALEVSRSFESGSMAAHRVSAAGLAFATKAESSKSAAEELAALKVAAGEDSVIGSALAKVPRSVKSGVPTLAELQAKFEKVHSAGRQAALVPEGRTGVGGQLFGMAFARLTIPPSPESISEGEGATDTSPDYVLARARRHVQLGDLESAVGELDKLQGQAGFVMTDWKQAAMDRISLEKAVKVIKMECALLNKNMSG
;
A
#
# COMPACT_ATOMS: atom_id res chain seq x y z
N MET A 1 4.59 95.16 38.23
CA MET A 1 5.70 94.41 37.52
C MET A 1 5.56 92.92 37.77
N ALA A 2 5.40 92.41 38.96
CA ALA A 2 5.36 90.99 39.31
C ALA A 2 4.25 90.12 38.61
N ARG A 3 3.12 90.72 38.26
CA ARG A 3 2.01 90.01 37.58
C ARG A 3 2.32 89.65 36.13
N LYS A 4 2.94 90.59 35.40
CA LYS A 4 3.39 90.37 33.99
C LYS A 4 4.49 89.30 33.89
N LEU A 5 5.36 89.24 34.88
CA LEU A 5 6.42 88.20 34.90
C LEU A 5 5.85 86.82 35.08
N ARG A 6 4.86 86.60 35.96
CA ARG A 6 4.16 85.31 36.16
C ARG A 6 3.37 84.88 34.91
N GLU A 7 2.70 85.84 34.26
CA GLU A 7 1.98 85.52 33.01
C GLU A 7 2.94 85.12 31.88
N GLN A 8 4.11 85.70 31.80
CA GLN A 8 5.14 85.32 30.86
C GLN A 8 5.80 83.98 31.21
N GLU A 9 5.98 83.69 32.48
CA GLU A 9 6.50 82.38 32.96
C GLU A 9 5.51 81.25 32.69
N ASP A 10 4.25 81.47 32.92
CA ASP A 10 3.16 80.50 32.63
C ASP A 10 2.95 80.34 31.13
N ALA A 11 3.15 81.38 30.32
CA ALA A 11 3.08 81.26 28.87
C ALA A 11 4.26 80.44 28.33
N LEU A 12 5.47 80.66 28.88
CA LEU A 12 6.69 79.98 28.52
C LEU A 12 6.63 78.50 28.91
N LYS A 13 6.08 78.16 30.11
CA LYS A 13 5.85 76.81 30.56
C LYS A 13 4.85 76.09 29.69
N ARG A 14 3.75 76.74 29.30
CA ARG A 14 2.76 76.17 28.36
C ARG A 14 3.36 75.90 27.00
N HIS A 15 4.18 76.84 26.49
CA HIS A 15 4.85 76.64 25.21
C HIS A 15 5.93 75.55 25.26
N ALA A 16 6.67 75.44 26.35
CA ALA A 16 7.63 74.37 26.57
C ALA A 16 6.93 73.01 26.70
N ASN A 17 5.85 72.93 27.46
CA ASN A 17 5.06 71.68 27.61
C ASN A 17 4.42 71.26 26.27
N ALA A 18 3.90 72.21 25.49
CA ALA A 18 3.34 71.93 24.17
C ALA A 18 4.42 71.43 23.18
N ALA A 19 5.63 72.06 23.26
CA ALA A 19 6.76 71.60 22.44
C ALA A 19 7.29 70.21 22.83
N ILE A 20 7.25 69.88 24.13
CA ILE A 20 7.61 68.55 24.62
C ILE A 20 6.57 67.53 24.16
N GLN A 21 5.26 67.84 24.32
CA GLN A 21 4.21 66.92 23.83
C GLN A 21 4.26 66.70 22.33
N ALA A 22 4.48 67.77 21.53
CA ALA A 22 4.65 67.61 20.09
C ALA A 22 5.85 66.77 19.70
N LYS A 23 6.95 66.89 20.48
CA LYS A 23 8.15 66.03 20.28
C LYS A 23 7.85 64.58 20.69
N ASP A 24 7.18 64.34 21.81
CA ASP A 24 6.83 63.01 22.25
C ASP A 24 5.91 62.31 21.24
N GLU A 25 4.88 63.01 20.75
CA GLU A 25 4.01 62.51 19.68
C GLU A 25 4.77 62.18 18.39
N SER A 26 5.72 63.07 18.02
CA SER A 26 6.60 62.85 16.86
C SER A 26 7.52 61.62 17.07
N ILE A 27 8.14 61.49 18.23
CA ILE A 27 8.94 60.34 18.60
C ILE A 27 8.11 59.04 18.57
N GLN A 28 6.93 59.08 19.17
CA GLN A 28 6.03 57.92 19.19
C GLN A 28 5.60 57.49 17.77
N SER A 29 5.32 58.48 16.91
CA SER A 29 4.97 58.19 15.50
C SER A 29 6.14 57.55 14.73
N VAL A 30 7.34 58.01 14.98
CA VAL A 30 8.55 57.43 14.38
C VAL A 30 8.84 56.02 14.90
N ILE A 31 8.65 55.82 16.22
CA ILE A 31 8.81 54.49 16.83
C ILE A 31 7.77 53.50 16.25
N ASN A 32 6.52 53.94 16.14
CA ASN A 32 5.46 53.09 15.58
C ASN A 32 5.71 52.79 14.10
N ALA A 33 6.11 53.78 13.32
CA ALA A 33 6.45 53.57 11.91
C ALA A 33 7.68 52.65 11.72
N ALA A 34 8.69 52.80 12.59
CA ALA A 34 9.85 51.89 12.57
C ALA A 34 9.47 50.45 12.96
N ALA A 35 8.60 50.30 13.98
CA ALA A 35 8.12 48.99 14.40
C ALA A 35 7.25 48.28 13.32
N GLU A 36 6.40 49.05 12.63
CA GLU A 36 5.65 48.53 11.50
C GLU A 36 6.54 48.15 10.31
N ALA A 37 7.50 49.00 9.97
CA ALA A 37 8.45 48.69 8.92
C ALA A 37 9.27 47.43 9.23
N GLN A 38 9.74 47.29 10.46
CA GLN A 38 10.46 46.10 10.91
C GLN A 38 9.58 44.84 10.86
N LYS A 39 8.30 44.96 11.24
CA LYS A 39 7.34 43.86 11.18
C LYS A 39 7.09 43.40 9.74
N ILE A 40 6.90 44.35 8.82
CA ILE A 40 6.71 44.05 7.39
C ILE A 40 7.96 43.37 6.82
N GLU A 41 9.16 43.85 7.18
CA GLU A 41 10.41 43.23 6.75
C GLU A 41 10.57 41.81 7.27
N GLN A 42 10.29 41.56 8.56
CA GLN A 42 10.31 40.22 9.15
C GLN A 42 9.27 39.29 8.50
N GLU A 43 8.04 39.77 8.26
CA GLU A 43 7.01 38.99 7.58
C GLU A 43 7.42 38.63 6.14
N ALA A 44 8.06 39.55 5.44
CA ALA A 44 8.59 39.31 4.09
C ALA A 44 9.77 38.30 4.10
N GLU A 45 10.68 38.41 5.07
CA GLU A 45 11.76 37.44 5.25
C GLU A 45 11.24 36.06 5.59
N ILE A 46 10.31 35.94 6.55
CA ILE A 46 9.69 34.67 6.92
C ILE A 46 9.00 34.06 5.71
N LYS A 47 8.22 34.85 4.98
CA LYS A 47 7.51 34.37 3.78
C LYS A 47 8.49 33.87 2.71
N SER A 48 9.54 34.63 2.44
CA SER A 48 10.55 34.22 1.46
C SER A 48 11.34 32.98 1.88
N ALA A 49 11.65 32.86 3.19
CA ALA A 49 12.30 31.68 3.74
C ALA A 49 11.38 30.44 3.67
N THR A 50 10.10 30.62 3.99
CA THR A 50 9.09 29.55 3.93
C THR A 50 8.93 29.06 2.48
N GLU A 51 8.75 29.97 1.53
CA GLU A 51 8.62 29.61 0.11
C GLU A 51 9.89 28.95 -0.45
N ARG A 52 11.08 29.31 0.07
CA ARG A 52 12.32 28.63 -0.30
C ARG A 52 12.37 27.21 0.25
N ILE A 53 12.06 27.04 1.53
CA ILE A 53 12.04 25.73 2.19
C ILE A 53 11.01 24.82 1.52
N GLU A 54 9.82 25.34 1.22
CA GLU A 54 8.79 24.57 0.51
C GLU A 54 9.26 24.11 -0.87
N ARG A 55 9.89 25.01 -1.65
CA ARG A 55 10.44 24.65 -2.97
C ARG A 55 11.57 23.63 -2.88
N GLU A 56 12.49 23.81 -1.94
CA GLU A 56 13.59 22.87 -1.73
C GLU A 56 13.10 21.51 -1.25
N THR A 57 12.12 21.51 -0.33
CA THR A 57 11.55 20.27 0.20
C THR A 57 10.77 19.52 -0.88
N LYS A 58 9.98 20.26 -1.67
CA LYS A 58 9.24 19.68 -2.80
C LYS A 58 10.17 19.11 -3.86
N ALA A 59 11.23 19.85 -4.22
CA ALA A 59 12.19 19.39 -5.21
C ALA A 59 12.97 18.16 -4.73
N LYS A 60 13.35 18.09 -3.45
CA LYS A 60 13.98 16.90 -2.85
C LYS A 60 13.04 15.72 -2.87
N PHE A 61 11.80 15.92 -2.42
CA PHE A 61 10.80 14.85 -2.40
C PHE A 61 10.49 14.32 -3.81
N GLU A 62 10.35 15.22 -4.80
CA GLU A 62 10.14 14.83 -6.19
C GLU A 62 11.34 14.05 -6.76
N ALA A 63 12.57 14.46 -6.43
CA ALA A 63 13.79 13.76 -6.86
C ALA A 63 13.92 12.38 -6.18
N GLU A 64 13.69 12.29 -4.88
CA GLU A 64 13.71 11.03 -4.14
C GLU A 64 12.59 10.07 -4.62
N PHE A 65 11.39 10.61 -4.86
CA PHE A 65 10.29 9.83 -5.40
C PHE A 65 10.57 9.33 -6.82
N ALA A 66 11.17 10.17 -7.67
CA ALA A 66 11.54 9.78 -9.03
C ALA A 66 12.62 8.69 -9.02
N THR A 67 13.64 8.81 -8.16
CA THR A 67 14.70 7.79 -8.03
C THR A 67 14.16 6.48 -7.46
N SER A 68 13.40 6.54 -6.39
CA SER A 68 12.76 5.35 -5.79
C SER A 68 11.81 4.67 -6.77
N SER A 69 10.97 5.44 -7.47
CA SER A 69 10.05 4.90 -8.49
C SER A 69 10.79 4.27 -9.67
N ALA A 70 11.95 4.84 -10.08
CA ALA A 70 12.77 4.28 -11.14
C ALA A 70 13.44 2.97 -10.69
N GLU A 71 13.96 2.91 -9.47
CA GLU A 71 14.55 1.70 -8.88
C GLU A 71 13.50 0.58 -8.71
N GLU A 72 12.30 0.92 -8.21
CA GLU A 72 11.22 -0.05 -8.09
C GLU A 72 10.78 -0.59 -9.45
N LYS A 73 10.66 0.29 -10.45
CA LYS A 73 10.36 -0.13 -11.83
C LYS A 73 11.44 -1.02 -12.41
N ALA A 74 12.72 -0.72 -12.16
CA ALA A 74 13.83 -1.54 -12.61
C ALA A 74 13.83 -2.90 -11.93
N LYS A 75 13.61 -2.96 -10.61
CA LYS A 75 13.47 -4.21 -9.85
C LYS A 75 12.27 -5.03 -10.33
N PHE A 76 11.14 -4.36 -10.54
CA PHE A 76 9.94 -5.01 -11.07
C PHE A 76 10.15 -5.54 -12.49
N ALA A 77 10.82 -4.77 -13.36
CA ALA A 77 11.14 -5.22 -14.72
C ALA A 77 12.07 -6.46 -14.70
N ALA A 78 13.11 -6.45 -13.87
CA ALA A 78 14.03 -7.59 -13.71
C ALA A 78 13.31 -8.82 -13.12
N GLU A 79 12.42 -8.62 -12.17
CA GLU A 79 11.59 -9.69 -11.60
C GLU A 79 10.61 -10.25 -12.62
N MET A 80 9.98 -9.39 -13.41
CA MET A 80 9.10 -9.80 -14.51
C MET A 80 9.86 -10.55 -15.59
N GLU A 81 11.07 -10.10 -15.96
CA GLU A 81 11.93 -10.80 -16.89
C GLU A 81 12.31 -12.20 -16.37
N SER A 82 12.65 -12.31 -15.08
CA SER A 82 12.90 -13.61 -14.43
C SER A 82 11.66 -14.50 -14.43
N LYS A 83 10.47 -13.94 -14.18
CA LYS A 83 9.20 -14.67 -14.22
C LYS A 83 8.83 -15.09 -15.64
N VAL A 84 9.06 -14.23 -16.62
CA VAL A 84 8.85 -14.55 -18.05
C VAL A 84 9.78 -15.68 -18.46
N ALA A 85 11.08 -15.61 -18.12
CA ALA A 85 12.02 -16.67 -18.39
C ALA A 85 11.64 -18.00 -17.70
N ALA A 86 11.13 -17.94 -16.46
CA ALA A 86 10.61 -19.11 -15.77
C ALA A 86 9.32 -19.66 -16.44
N MET A 87 8.47 -18.78 -16.94
CA MET A 87 7.28 -19.18 -17.71
C MET A 87 7.67 -19.78 -19.06
N GLU A 88 8.63 -19.23 -19.76
CA GLU A 88 9.17 -19.81 -21.01
C GLU A 88 9.76 -21.19 -20.77
N GLN A 89 10.51 -21.37 -19.69
CA GLN A 89 11.00 -22.70 -19.28
C GLN A 89 9.85 -23.66 -18.95
N MET A 90 8.75 -23.15 -18.34
CA MET A 90 7.57 -23.97 -18.10
C MET A 90 6.87 -24.33 -19.40
N VAL A 91 6.74 -23.38 -20.33
CA VAL A 91 6.17 -23.64 -21.67
C VAL A 91 7.01 -24.64 -22.44
N ASP A 92 8.33 -24.53 -22.38
CA ASP A 92 9.25 -25.52 -23.00
C ASP A 92 9.13 -26.91 -22.35
N ARG A 93 8.99 -26.96 -21.01
CA ARG A 93 8.71 -28.23 -20.30
C ARG A 93 7.35 -28.78 -20.67
N LEU A 94 6.33 -27.94 -20.79
CA LEU A 94 5.01 -28.34 -21.27
C LEU A 94 5.05 -28.89 -22.70
N LYS A 95 5.77 -28.19 -23.59
CA LYS A 95 5.94 -28.63 -24.98
C LYS A 95 6.71 -29.97 -25.09
N LYS A 96 7.72 -30.16 -24.25
CA LYS A 96 8.41 -31.46 -24.14
C LYS A 96 7.50 -32.52 -23.51
N MET A 97 6.65 -32.15 -22.55
CA MET A 97 5.64 -33.07 -22.02
C MET A 97 4.57 -33.40 -23.07
N GLU A 98 4.07 -32.42 -23.84
CA GLU A 98 3.17 -32.66 -24.96
C GLU A 98 3.77 -33.60 -26.00
N GLN A 99 5.03 -33.40 -26.35
CA GLN A 99 5.77 -34.30 -27.27
C GLN A 99 5.95 -35.71 -26.68
N ALA A 100 6.26 -35.81 -25.39
CA ALA A 100 6.33 -37.12 -24.69
C ALA A 100 4.93 -37.77 -24.58
N LEU A 101 3.89 -36.97 -24.42
CA LEU A 101 2.48 -37.44 -24.45
C LEU A 101 2.06 -37.93 -25.82
N GLU A 102 2.54 -37.31 -26.91
CA GLU A 102 2.27 -37.74 -28.29
C GLU A 102 2.91 -39.09 -28.61
N VAL A 103 4.14 -39.28 -28.14
CA VAL A 103 4.86 -40.56 -28.21
C VAL A 103 4.21 -41.63 -27.33
N SER A 104 3.68 -41.26 -26.16
CA SER A 104 2.97 -42.17 -25.22
C SER A 104 1.54 -42.53 -25.63
N ARG A 105 0.95 -41.84 -26.62
CA ARG A 105 -0.37 -42.15 -27.18
C ARG A 105 -0.49 -43.56 -27.76
N SER A 106 0.63 -44.20 -28.03
CA SER A 106 0.67 -45.57 -28.54
C SER A 106 0.57 -46.65 -27.45
N PHE A 107 0.60 -46.30 -26.16
CA PHE A 107 0.57 -47.27 -25.06
C PHE A 107 -0.68 -47.13 -24.15
N GLU A 108 -1.47 -48.17 -24.19
CA GLU A 108 -2.50 -48.73 -23.27
C GLU A 108 -3.45 -47.86 -22.42
N SER A 109 -4.65 -48.41 -22.17
CA SER A 109 -5.81 -47.85 -21.52
C SER A 109 -5.62 -47.22 -20.13
N GLY A 110 -4.59 -47.65 -19.39
CA GLY A 110 -4.18 -47.04 -18.10
C GLY A 110 -3.60 -45.63 -18.24
N SER A 111 -2.95 -45.36 -19.35
CA SER A 111 -2.36 -44.07 -19.70
C SER A 111 -3.43 -42.99 -19.98
N MET A 112 -4.59 -43.38 -20.50
CA MET A 112 -5.69 -42.44 -20.81
C MET A 112 -6.27 -41.75 -19.58
N ALA A 113 -6.36 -42.43 -18.43
CA ALA A 113 -6.91 -41.84 -17.21
C ALA A 113 -5.97 -40.75 -16.67
N ALA A 114 -4.67 -41.04 -16.59
CA ALA A 114 -3.68 -40.07 -16.12
C ALA A 114 -3.52 -38.90 -17.10
N HIS A 115 -3.65 -39.13 -18.41
CA HIS A 115 -3.68 -38.04 -19.39
C HIS A 115 -4.89 -37.13 -19.21
N ARG A 116 -6.08 -37.68 -18.92
CA ARG A 116 -7.26 -36.88 -18.62
C ARG A 116 -7.08 -36.04 -17.36
N VAL A 117 -6.50 -36.62 -16.30
CA VAL A 117 -6.19 -35.93 -15.05
C VAL A 117 -5.20 -34.81 -15.30
N SER A 118 -4.12 -35.08 -16.02
CA SER A 118 -3.08 -34.10 -16.33
C SER A 118 -3.62 -32.96 -17.20
N ALA A 119 -4.40 -33.27 -18.23
CA ALA A 119 -5.02 -32.27 -19.09
C ALA A 119 -6.01 -31.39 -18.32
N ALA A 120 -6.88 -32.00 -17.50
CA ALA A 120 -7.83 -31.29 -16.67
C ALA A 120 -7.13 -30.46 -15.58
N GLY A 121 -6.06 -31.00 -14.97
CA GLY A 121 -5.25 -30.31 -13.98
C GLY A 121 -4.53 -29.08 -14.56
N LEU A 122 -3.98 -29.23 -15.75
CA LEU A 122 -3.34 -28.12 -16.46
C LEU A 122 -4.35 -27.04 -16.88
N ALA A 123 -5.49 -27.43 -17.41
CA ALA A 123 -6.58 -26.50 -17.75
C ALA A 123 -7.05 -25.72 -16.53
N PHE A 124 -7.29 -26.40 -15.42
CA PHE A 124 -7.66 -25.76 -14.15
C PHE A 124 -6.56 -24.82 -13.67
N ALA A 125 -5.31 -25.24 -13.68
CA ALA A 125 -4.17 -24.43 -13.25
C ALA A 125 -4.04 -23.15 -14.07
N THR A 126 -4.11 -23.26 -15.41
CA THR A 126 -4.06 -22.11 -16.30
C THR A 126 -5.21 -21.13 -16.07
N LYS A 127 -6.41 -21.65 -15.85
CA LYS A 127 -7.58 -20.80 -15.58
C LYS A 127 -7.50 -20.13 -14.22
N ALA A 128 -7.01 -20.85 -13.20
CA ALA A 128 -6.83 -20.37 -11.84
C ALA A 128 -5.79 -19.24 -11.72
N GLU A 129 -4.85 -19.13 -12.67
CA GLU A 129 -3.90 -18.02 -12.75
C GLU A 129 -4.58 -16.71 -13.17
N SER A 130 -5.73 -16.79 -13.84
CA SER A 130 -6.54 -15.62 -14.18
C SER A 130 -7.55 -15.29 -13.08
N SER A 131 -8.10 -14.07 -13.09
CA SER A 131 -9.20 -13.68 -12.19
C SER A 131 -10.58 -14.18 -12.63
N LYS A 132 -10.64 -14.97 -13.71
CA LYS A 132 -11.91 -15.50 -14.24
C LYS A 132 -12.38 -16.72 -13.48
N SER A 133 -13.68 -17.00 -13.58
CA SER A 133 -14.26 -18.24 -13.03
C SER A 133 -13.57 -19.48 -13.61
N ALA A 134 -13.17 -20.41 -12.75
CA ALA A 134 -12.62 -21.71 -13.11
C ALA A 134 -13.53 -22.86 -12.64
N ALA A 135 -14.84 -22.61 -12.60
CA ALA A 135 -15.84 -23.57 -12.11
C ALA A 135 -15.93 -24.81 -12.99
N GLU A 136 -15.89 -24.64 -14.31
CA GLU A 136 -16.00 -25.74 -15.28
C GLU A 136 -14.76 -26.62 -15.25
N GLU A 137 -13.58 -26.00 -15.25
CA GLU A 137 -12.30 -26.70 -15.16
C GLU A 137 -12.13 -27.44 -13.83
N LEU A 138 -12.62 -26.84 -12.73
CA LEU A 138 -12.67 -27.50 -11.43
C LEU A 138 -13.58 -28.73 -11.44
N ALA A 139 -14.75 -28.63 -12.08
CA ALA A 139 -15.68 -29.76 -12.21
C ALA A 139 -15.09 -30.86 -13.08
N ALA A 140 -14.46 -30.49 -14.22
CA ALA A 140 -13.79 -31.43 -15.11
C ALA A 140 -12.64 -32.16 -14.39
N LEU A 141 -11.83 -31.42 -13.61
CA LEU A 141 -10.75 -32.04 -12.84
C LEU A 141 -11.28 -32.99 -11.75
N LYS A 142 -12.36 -32.64 -11.07
CA LYS A 142 -13.01 -33.56 -10.10
C LYS A 142 -13.47 -34.88 -10.74
N VAL A 143 -14.04 -34.79 -11.92
CA VAL A 143 -14.48 -35.98 -12.67
C VAL A 143 -13.27 -36.81 -13.15
N ALA A 144 -12.23 -36.13 -13.65
CA ALA A 144 -11.03 -36.80 -14.15
C ALA A 144 -10.23 -37.48 -13.04
N ALA A 145 -10.08 -36.82 -11.89
CA ALA A 145 -9.32 -37.32 -10.74
C ALA A 145 -9.95 -38.57 -10.07
N GLY A 146 -11.26 -38.71 -10.16
CA GLY A 146 -11.94 -39.88 -9.59
C GLY A 146 -11.64 -40.07 -8.11
N GLU A 147 -11.04 -41.21 -7.75
CA GLU A 147 -10.66 -41.58 -6.38
C GLU A 147 -9.25 -41.13 -5.97
N ASP A 148 -8.53 -40.31 -6.79
CA ASP A 148 -7.21 -39.80 -6.43
C ASP A 148 -7.27 -38.98 -5.15
N SER A 149 -6.68 -39.52 -4.07
CA SER A 149 -6.74 -38.92 -2.74
C SER A 149 -5.95 -37.63 -2.62
N VAL A 150 -4.86 -37.49 -3.41
CA VAL A 150 -3.98 -36.31 -3.35
C VAL A 150 -4.66 -35.14 -4.04
N ILE A 151 -5.12 -35.36 -5.25
CA ILE A 151 -5.87 -34.32 -5.99
C ILE A 151 -7.19 -34.01 -5.27
N GLY A 152 -7.90 -35.01 -4.76
CA GLY A 152 -9.12 -34.82 -3.96
C GLY A 152 -8.88 -33.93 -2.72
N SER A 153 -7.78 -34.17 -2.00
CA SER A 153 -7.37 -33.38 -0.85
C SER A 153 -6.98 -31.93 -1.23
N ALA A 154 -6.32 -31.75 -2.38
CA ALA A 154 -6.00 -30.43 -2.91
C ALA A 154 -7.27 -29.68 -3.33
N LEU A 155 -8.21 -30.35 -4.00
CA LEU A 155 -9.49 -29.78 -4.42
C LEU A 155 -10.38 -29.38 -3.24
N ALA A 156 -10.30 -30.08 -2.11
CA ALA A 156 -11.01 -29.71 -0.89
C ALA A 156 -10.54 -28.39 -0.29
N LYS A 157 -9.30 -27.99 -0.57
CA LYS A 157 -8.70 -26.71 -0.11
C LYS A 157 -8.94 -25.56 -1.08
N VAL A 158 -9.50 -25.82 -2.26
CA VAL A 158 -9.83 -24.77 -3.24
C VAL A 158 -10.96 -23.90 -2.68
N PRO A 159 -10.80 -22.58 -2.63
CA PRO A 159 -11.81 -21.69 -2.08
C PRO A 159 -13.06 -21.65 -2.96
N ARG A 160 -14.21 -21.41 -2.32
CA ARG A 160 -15.50 -21.34 -3.04
C ARG A 160 -15.56 -20.19 -4.04
N SER A 161 -14.78 -19.14 -3.81
CA SER A 161 -14.65 -17.96 -4.68
C SER A 161 -14.10 -18.29 -6.07
N VAL A 162 -13.47 -19.45 -6.28
CA VAL A 162 -13.05 -19.94 -7.61
C VAL A 162 -14.21 -19.97 -8.62
N LYS A 163 -15.44 -20.19 -8.15
CA LYS A 163 -16.63 -20.17 -9.01
C LYS A 163 -16.96 -18.79 -9.58
N SER A 164 -16.63 -17.74 -8.86
CA SER A 164 -16.80 -16.33 -9.29
C SER A 164 -15.52 -15.72 -9.84
N GLY A 165 -14.39 -16.37 -9.60
CA GLY A 165 -13.05 -15.88 -9.91
C GLY A 165 -12.34 -15.38 -8.66
N VAL A 166 -11.06 -15.73 -8.54
CA VAL A 166 -10.18 -15.27 -7.45
C VAL A 166 -9.25 -14.19 -8.00
N PRO A 167 -9.17 -13.03 -7.35
CA PRO A 167 -8.30 -11.96 -7.82
C PRO A 167 -6.85 -12.42 -7.98
N THR A 168 -6.18 -11.96 -9.03
CA THR A 168 -4.75 -12.18 -9.23
C THR A 168 -3.91 -11.38 -8.22
N LEU A 169 -2.64 -11.73 -8.08
CA LEU A 169 -1.71 -10.97 -7.25
C LEU A 169 -1.69 -9.49 -7.64
N ALA A 170 -1.62 -9.18 -8.94
CA ALA A 170 -1.61 -7.80 -9.43
C ALA A 170 -2.89 -7.03 -9.08
N GLU A 171 -4.05 -7.69 -9.17
CA GLU A 171 -5.32 -7.09 -8.77
C GLU A 171 -5.41 -6.87 -7.25
N LEU A 172 -4.87 -7.80 -6.45
CA LEU A 172 -4.78 -7.65 -4.99
C LEU A 172 -3.84 -6.50 -4.61
N GLN A 173 -2.70 -6.36 -5.27
CA GLN A 173 -1.78 -5.25 -5.08
C GLN A 173 -2.45 -3.91 -5.42
N ALA A 174 -3.12 -3.82 -6.57
CA ALA A 174 -3.83 -2.61 -6.98
C ALA A 174 -4.99 -2.23 -6.04
N LYS A 175 -5.72 -3.23 -5.52
CA LYS A 175 -6.79 -3.01 -4.54
C LYS A 175 -6.25 -2.61 -3.17
N PHE A 176 -5.08 -3.15 -2.78
CA PHE A 176 -4.49 -2.89 -1.47
C PHE A 176 -4.23 -1.42 -1.22
N GLU A 177 -3.74 -0.67 -2.19
CA GLU A 177 -3.46 0.75 -2.04
C GLU A 177 -4.69 1.56 -1.61
N LYS A 178 -5.86 1.23 -2.16
CA LYS A 178 -7.13 1.88 -1.80
C LYS A 178 -7.57 1.49 -0.40
N VAL A 179 -7.51 0.19 -0.09
CA VAL A 179 -7.94 -0.35 1.21
C VAL A 179 -6.97 0.07 2.32
N HIS A 180 -5.67 0.13 2.03
CA HIS A 180 -4.65 0.66 2.92
C HIS A 180 -4.94 2.11 3.36
N SER A 181 -5.26 2.99 2.39
CA SER A 181 -5.65 4.36 2.69
C SER A 181 -6.90 4.42 3.59
N ALA A 182 -7.92 3.61 3.29
CA ALA A 182 -9.12 3.52 4.12
C ALA A 182 -8.82 2.95 5.51
N GLY A 183 -7.95 1.95 5.61
CA GLY A 183 -7.52 1.35 6.88
C GLY A 183 -6.78 2.35 7.77
N ARG A 184 -5.89 3.16 7.22
CA ARG A 184 -5.23 4.25 7.94
C ARG A 184 -6.24 5.28 8.48
N GLN A 185 -7.21 5.67 7.65
CA GLN A 185 -8.27 6.58 8.08
C GLN A 185 -9.11 5.98 9.22
N ALA A 186 -9.44 4.69 9.10
CA ALA A 186 -10.21 3.97 10.11
C ALA A 186 -9.43 3.79 11.43
N ALA A 187 -8.11 3.62 11.37
CA ALA A 187 -7.24 3.51 12.55
C ALA A 187 -7.20 4.78 13.41
N LEU A 188 -7.44 5.93 12.79
CA LEU A 188 -7.43 7.24 13.45
C LEU A 188 -8.82 7.66 13.98
N VAL A 189 -9.85 6.84 13.76
CA VAL A 189 -11.17 7.08 14.35
C VAL A 189 -11.14 6.67 15.82
N PRO A 190 -11.40 7.58 16.77
CA PRO A 190 -11.43 7.26 18.19
C PRO A 190 -12.48 6.18 18.51
N GLU A 191 -12.14 5.26 19.39
CA GLU A 191 -13.07 4.24 19.86
C GLU A 191 -14.33 4.88 20.45
N GLY A 192 -15.50 4.40 20.04
CA GLY A 192 -16.79 4.94 20.44
C GLY A 192 -17.34 6.08 19.57
N ARG A 193 -16.61 6.59 18.57
CA ARG A 193 -17.08 7.61 17.61
C ARG A 193 -17.14 7.07 16.17
N THR A 194 -17.90 6.03 15.96
CA THR A 194 -18.06 5.36 14.64
C THR A 194 -18.98 6.10 13.66
N GLY A 195 -19.59 7.22 14.06
CA GLY A 195 -20.46 8.03 13.21
C GLY A 195 -19.71 8.89 12.19
N VAL A 196 -20.48 9.62 11.35
CA VAL A 196 -19.96 10.49 10.27
C VAL A 196 -18.91 11.49 10.76
N GLY A 197 -19.08 12.03 11.98
CA GLY A 197 -18.10 12.94 12.60
C GLY A 197 -16.75 12.28 12.90
N GLY A 198 -16.75 11.01 13.35
CA GLY A 198 -15.52 10.24 13.58
C GLY A 198 -14.77 9.93 12.28
N GLN A 199 -15.50 9.59 11.22
CA GLN A 199 -14.92 9.33 9.90
C GLN A 199 -14.28 10.58 9.29
N LEU A 200 -14.94 11.75 9.40
CA LEU A 200 -14.37 13.03 8.96
C LEU A 200 -13.11 13.39 9.73
N PHE A 201 -13.08 13.11 11.04
CA PHE A 201 -11.93 13.33 11.89
C PHE A 201 -10.76 12.42 11.49
N GLY A 202 -11.01 11.12 11.31
CA GLY A 202 -10.02 10.16 10.82
C GLY A 202 -9.45 10.54 9.45
N MET A 203 -10.29 11.02 8.54
CA MET A 203 -9.87 11.48 7.21
C MET A 203 -8.97 12.73 7.28
N ALA A 204 -9.29 13.69 8.13
CA ALA A 204 -8.50 14.91 8.32
C ALA A 204 -7.14 14.57 8.95
N PHE A 205 -7.11 13.74 10.00
CA PHE A 205 -5.89 13.33 10.68
C PHE A 205 -4.99 12.47 9.79
N ALA A 206 -5.54 11.55 8.99
CA ALA A 206 -4.77 10.71 8.07
C ALA A 206 -3.99 11.53 7.02
N ARG A 207 -4.45 12.73 6.70
CA ARG A 207 -3.72 13.64 5.80
C ARG A 207 -2.60 14.41 6.50
N LEU A 208 -2.69 14.57 7.82
CA LEU A 208 -1.70 15.30 8.61
C LEU A 208 -0.60 14.38 9.15
N THR A 209 -0.87 13.08 9.32
CA THR A 209 0.11 12.10 9.78
C THR A 209 0.99 11.61 8.63
N ILE A 210 2.30 11.74 8.80
CA ILE A 210 3.29 11.21 7.86
C ILE A 210 3.33 9.69 8.00
N PRO A 211 3.20 8.92 6.90
CA PRO A 211 3.32 7.46 6.98
C PRO A 211 4.74 7.05 7.42
N PRO A 212 4.88 5.90 8.13
CA PRO A 212 6.19 5.37 8.47
C PRO A 212 7.08 5.21 7.24
N SER A 213 8.37 5.57 7.35
CA SER A 213 9.32 5.38 6.27
C SER A 213 9.65 3.91 6.05
N PRO A 214 10.05 3.47 4.85
CA PRO A 214 10.46 2.08 4.60
C PRO A 214 11.59 1.62 5.54
N GLU A 215 12.49 2.52 5.93
CA GLU A 215 13.60 2.24 6.84
C GLU A 215 13.09 1.99 8.27
N SER A 216 12.16 2.81 8.76
CA SER A 216 11.57 2.63 10.10
C SER A 216 10.74 1.35 10.26
N ILE A 217 10.31 0.75 9.15
CA ILE A 217 9.52 -0.49 9.14
C ILE A 217 10.41 -1.74 9.25
N SER A 218 11.63 -1.68 8.70
CA SER A 218 12.52 -2.83 8.57
C SER A 218 13.52 -2.97 9.71
N GLU A 219 13.83 -1.90 10.44
CA GLU A 219 14.88 -1.87 11.46
C GLU A 219 14.39 -1.16 12.73
N GLY A 220 14.81 -1.66 13.88
CA GLY A 220 14.55 -1.05 15.19
C GLY A 220 13.15 -1.26 15.75
N GLU A 221 12.64 -0.26 16.48
CA GLU A 221 11.35 -0.31 17.19
C GLU A 221 10.15 -0.48 16.25
N GLY A 222 10.22 0.05 15.02
CA GLY A 222 9.15 -0.05 14.04
C GLY A 222 8.88 -1.48 13.54
N ALA A 223 9.85 -2.38 13.62
CA ALA A 223 9.68 -3.80 13.25
C ALA A 223 8.75 -4.55 14.21
N THR A 224 8.72 -4.15 15.48
CA THR A 224 7.90 -4.75 16.54
C THR A 224 6.70 -3.91 16.97
N ASP A 225 6.60 -2.68 16.45
CA ASP A 225 5.49 -1.77 16.78
C ASP A 225 4.16 -2.33 16.28
N THR A 226 3.20 -2.45 17.20
CA THR A 226 1.84 -2.96 16.95
C THR A 226 0.85 -1.85 16.60
N SER A 227 1.29 -0.60 16.53
CA SER A 227 0.41 0.49 16.13
C SER A 227 -0.11 0.29 14.71
N PRO A 228 -1.36 0.66 14.44
CA PRO A 228 -2.00 0.39 13.14
C PRO A 228 -1.23 0.93 11.93
N ASP A 229 -0.59 2.09 12.05
CA ASP A 229 0.18 2.68 10.96
C ASP A 229 1.41 1.84 10.57
N TYR A 230 2.14 1.31 11.58
CA TYR A 230 3.30 0.44 11.32
C TYR A 230 2.87 -0.94 10.81
N VAL A 231 1.79 -1.51 11.37
CA VAL A 231 1.22 -2.78 10.88
C VAL A 231 0.79 -2.66 9.42
N LEU A 232 0.05 -1.60 9.07
CA LEU A 232 -0.39 -1.34 7.70
C LEU A 232 0.79 -1.10 6.75
N ALA A 233 1.83 -0.41 7.20
CA ALA A 233 3.02 -0.15 6.39
C ALA A 233 3.82 -1.44 6.13
N ARG A 234 3.99 -2.33 7.13
CA ARG A 234 4.62 -3.66 6.96
C ARG A 234 3.79 -4.53 6.02
N ALA A 235 2.47 -4.59 6.23
CA ALA A 235 1.58 -5.32 5.35
C ALA A 235 1.69 -4.83 3.90
N ARG A 236 1.74 -3.50 3.68
CA ARG A 236 1.94 -2.90 2.36
C ARG A 236 3.23 -3.38 1.70
N ARG A 237 4.33 -3.40 2.45
CA ARG A 237 5.61 -3.89 1.96
C ARG A 237 5.53 -5.36 1.53
N HIS A 238 4.92 -6.23 2.34
CA HIS A 238 4.73 -7.63 1.99
C HIS A 238 3.88 -7.80 0.73
N VAL A 239 2.80 -7.02 0.60
CA VAL A 239 1.95 -7.01 -0.61
C VAL A 239 2.76 -6.60 -1.84
N GLN A 240 3.58 -5.57 -1.75
CA GLN A 240 4.43 -5.12 -2.87
C GLN A 240 5.45 -6.18 -3.28
N LEU A 241 5.99 -6.93 -2.32
CA LEU A 241 6.89 -8.06 -2.57
C LEU A 241 6.16 -9.32 -3.07
N GLY A 242 4.83 -9.33 -3.09
CA GLY A 242 4.02 -10.48 -3.47
C GLY A 242 3.86 -11.53 -2.38
N ASP A 243 4.34 -11.27 -1.16
CA ASP A 243 4.21 -12.14 0.00
C ASP A 243 2.85 -11.90 0.69
N LEU A 244 1.82 -12.52 0.12
CA LEU A 244 0.45 -12.40 0.65
C LEU A 244 0.30 -13.05 2.04
N GLU A 245 1.05 -14.12 2.34
CA GLU A 245 0.96 -14.81 3.64
C GLU A 245 1.42 -13.90 4.77
N SER A 246 2.61 -13.31 4.64
CA SER A 246 3.12 -12.36 5.63
C SER A 246 2.25 -11.10 5.71
N ALA A 247 1.73 -10.63 4.58
CA ALA A 247 0.82 -9.49 4.57
C ALA A 247 -0.46 -9.76 5.37
N VAL A 248 -1.09 -10.93 5.21
CA VAL A 248 -2.26 -11.34 5.99
C VAL A 248 -1.90 -11.46 7.46
N GLY A 249 -0.75 -12.09 7.79
CA GLY A 249 -0.27 -12.23 9.16
C GLY A 249 -0.03 -10.89 9.87
N GLU A 250 0.45 -9.87 9.15
CA GLU A 250 0.52 -8.51 9.69
C GLU A 250 -0.87 -7.92 9.93
N LEU A 251 -1.78 -8.03 8.95
CA LEU A 251 -3.13 -7.50 9.04
C LEU A 251 -3.98 -8.16 10.15
N ASP A 252 -3.64 -9.39 10.56
CA ASP A 252 -4.30 -10.08 11.69
C ASP A 252 -4.03 -9.39 13.05
N LYS A 253 -2.99 -8.57 13.12
CA LYS A 253 -2.67 -7.78 14.32
C LYS A 253 -3.54 -6.52 14.45
N LEU A 254 -4.26 -6.14 13.37
CA LEU A 254 -5.15 -4.97 13.39
C LEU A 254 -6.43 -5.27 14.18
N GLN A 255 -6.81 -4.33 15.02
CA GLN A 255 -8.03 -4.38 15.82
C GLN A 255 -9.00 -3.26 15.41
N GLY A 256 -10.24 -3.35 15.90
CA GLY A 256 -11.25 -2.32 15.72
C GLY A 256 -11.62 -2.05 14.27
N GLN A 257 -11.89 -0.78 13.94
CA GLN A 257 -12.35 -0.37 12.61
C GLN A 257 -11.32 -0.60 11.51
N ALA A 258 -10.03 -0.47 11.81
CA ALA A 258 -8.97 -0.72 10.84
C ALA A 258 -8.96 -2.20 10.41
N GLY A 259 -9.08 -3.13 11.38
CA GLY A 259 -9.18 -4.56 11.08
C GLY A 259 -10.42 -4.90 10.25
N PHE A 260 -11.57 -4.28 10.58
CA PHE A 260 -12.82 -4.48 9.85
C PHE A 260 -12.71 -4.06 8.38
N VAL A 261 -12.14 -2.89 8.10
CA VAL A 261 -11.93 -2.39 6.72
C VAL A 261 -11.05 -3.33 5.89
N MET A 262 -10.11 -4.03 6.51
CA MET A 262 -9.20 -4.97 5.84
C MET A 262 -9.81 -6.36 5.59
N THR A 263 -10.96 -6.69 6.18
CA THR A 263 -11.53 -8.05 6.18
C THR A 263 -11.72 -8.62 4.78
N ASP A 264 -12.35 -7.85 3.88
CA ASP A 264 -12.65 -8.31 2.52
C ASP A 264 -11.37 -8.54 1.71
N TRP A 265 -10.39 -7.66 1.86
CA TRP A 265 -9.11 -7.82 1.18
C TRP A 265 -8.35 -9.04 1.72
N LYS A 266 -8.32 -9.22 3.05
CA LYS A 266 -7.72 -10.39 3.70
C LYS A 266 -8.33 -11.69 3.20
N GLN A 267 -9.66 -11.75 3.13
CA GLN A 267 -10.35 -12.94 2.63
C GLN A 267 -9.95 -13.24 1.19
N ALA A 268 -9.93 -12.24 0.32
CA ALA A 268 -9.52 -12.40 -1.07
C ALA A 268 -8.04 -12.84 -1.20
N ALA A 269 -7.15 -12.33 -0.34
CA ALA A 269 -5.75 -12.74 -0.28
C ALA A 269 -5.61 -14.20 0.20
N MET A 270 -6.33 -14.59 1.25
CA MET A 270 -6.35 -15.98 1.74
C MET A 270 -6.90 -16.95 0.69
N ASP A 271 -7.93 -16.56 -0.04
CA ASP A 271 -8.47 -17.35 -1.14
C ASP A 271 -7.41 -17.54 -2.24
N ARG A 272 -6.67 -16.48 -2.59
CA ARG A 272 -5.57 -16.55 -3.56
C ARG A 272 -4.46 -17.48 -3.09
N ILE A 273 -4.00 -17.34 -1.84
CA ILE A 273 -2.98 -18.21 -1.23
C ILE A 273 -3.43 -19.68 -1.27
N SER A 274 -4.67 -19.95 -0.86
CA SER A 274 -5.23 -21.29 -0.82
C SER A 274 -5.31 -21.91 -2.23
N LEU A 275 -5.74 -21.12 -3.21
CA LEU A 275 -5.81 -21.52 -4.61
C LEU A 275 -4.42 -21.84 -5.17
N GLU A 276 -3.42 -20.97 -4.94
CA GLU A 276 -2.05 -21.19 -5.41
C GLU A 276 -1.42 -22.46 -4.81
N LYS A 277 -1.62 -22.68 -3.51
CA LYS A 277 -1.17 -23.91 -2.84
C LYS A 277 -1.84 -25.16 -3.44
N ALA A 278 -3.16 -25.11 -3.66
CA ALA A 278 -3.88 -26.22 -4.28
C ALA A 278 -3.40 -26.49 -5.72
N VAL A 279 -3.25 -25.44 -6.53
CA VAL A 279 -2.73 -25.55 -7.91
C VAL A 279 -1.32 -26.12 -7.93
N LYS A 280 -0.46 -25.71 -7.00
CA LYS A 280 0.89 -26.25 -6.89
C LYS A 280 0.89 -27.76 -6.62
N VAL A 281 0.06 -28.22 -5.69
CA VAL A 281 -0.07 -29.65 -5.37
C VAL A 281 -0.61 -30.42 -6.57
N ILE A 282 -1.66 -29.90 -7.25
CA ILE A 282 -2.23 -30.54 -8.45
C ILE A 282 -1.18 -30.63 -9.55
N LYS A 283 -0.42 -29.57 -9.83
CA LYS A 283 0.67 -29.61 -10.84
C LYS A 283 1.73 -30.65 -10.49
N MET A 284 2.10 -30.76 -9.21
CA MET A 284 3.08 -31.77 -8.76
C MET A 284 2.55 -33.19 -8.94
N GLU A 285 1.29 -33.44 -8.57
CA GLU A 285 0.70 -34.76 -8.72
C GLU A 285 0.54 -35.16 -10.19
N CYS A 286 0.09 -34.23 -11.05
CA CYS A 286 0.05 -34.47 -12.50
C CYS A 286 1.45 -34.80 -13.07
N ALA A 287 2.51 -34.17 -12.57
CA ALA A 287 3.88 -34.47 -12.98
C ALA A 287 4.34 -35.87 -12.51
N LEU A 288 3.95 -36.26 -11.28
CA LEU A 288 4.24 -37.61 -10.74
C LEU A 288 3.48 -38.71 -11.52
N LEU A 289 2.20 -38.50 -11.80
CA LEU A 289 1.39 -39.42 -12.60
C LEU A 289 2.02 -39.63 -14.00
N ASN A 290 2.45 -38.54 -14.64
CA ASN A 290 3.10 -38.63 -15.94
C ASN A 290 4.47 -39.34 -15.87
N LYS A 291 5.26 -39.10 -14.81
CA LYS A 291 6.54 -39.79 -14.61
C LYS A 291 6.39 -41.31 -14.41
N ASN A 292 5.38 -41.70 -13.61
CA ASN A 292 5.11 -43.11 -13.32
C ASN A 292 4.61 -43.89 -14.55
N MET A 293 4.19 -43.22 -15.61
CA MET A 293 3.75 -43.83 -16.86
C MET A 293 4.86 -43.89 -17.92
N SER A 294 5.91 -43.12 -17.76
CA SER A 294 7.05 -43.07 -18.69
C SER A 294 8.23 -43.96 -18.27
N GLY A 295 8.16 -44.61 -17.11
CA GLY A 295 9.13 -45.59 -16.61
C GLY A 295 8.55 -46.99 -16.58
#